data_3190ba81ed19856d2579b083680569a9
#
_entry.id   3190ba81ed19856d2579b083680569a9
#
_cell.length_a   1.000
_cell.length_b   1.000
_cell.length_c   1.000
_cell.angle_alpha   90.00
_cell.angle_beta   90.00
_cell.angle_gamma   90.00
#
_symmetry.space_group_name_H-M   'P 1'
#
loop_
_entity.id
_entity.type
_entity.pdbx_description
1 polymer ?
#
loop_
_entity_poly.entity_id
_entity_poly.type
_entity_poly.pdbx_seq_one_letter_code
_entity_poly.pdbx_strand_id
1 'polypeptide(L)' 'MKNRKIVDLKEQNFEFSQKDETIKLLSFDKEKMSLEIAIFKNKEFVKNSSMVFAHLPKSLKAKLNPKTKS' A
#
# COMPACT_ATOMS: atom_id res chain seq x y z
N MET A 1 -2.18 21.79 -5.74
CA MET A 1 -1.92 21.60 -5.67
C MET A 1 -1.19 21.35 -4.89
N LYS A 2 -0.87 21.38 -4.44
CA LYS A 2 -0.10 21.26 -3.81
C LYS A 2 -0.25 20.61 -2.65
N ASN A 3 -0.70 20.40 -1.83
CA ASN A 3 -0.92 19.75 -0.75
C ASN A 3 -1.42 18.42 -0.90
N ARG A 4 -0.90 17.60 -1.72
CA ARG A 4 -1.32 16.36 -1.86
C ARG A 4 -0.94 15.59 -0.69
N LYS A 5 -1.75 14.78 -0.10
CA LYS A 5 -1.43 13.95 1.01
C LYS A 5 -1.22 12.53 0.52
N ILE A 6 -0.84 12.39 -0.70
CA ILE A 6 -0.62 11.08 -1.29
C ILE A 6 0.86 10.78 -1.36
N VAL A 7 1.26 9.64 -0.82
CA VAL A 7 2.65 9.24 -0.82
C VAL A 7 2.85 8.17 -1.87
N ASP A 8 3.79 8.39 -2.76
CA ASP A 8 4.06 7.43 -3.82
C ASP A 8 4.92 6.32 -3.26
N LEU A 9 4.45 5.10 -3.31
CA LEU A 9 5.17 3.97 -2.75
C LEU A 9 5.78 3.06 -3.80
N LYS A 10 5.66 3.40 -5.05
CA LYS A 10 6.15 2.52 -6.09
C LYS A 10 7.63 2.24 -6.02
N GLU A 11 8.40 3.22 -5.67
CA GLU A 11 9.83 3.02 -5.59
C GLU A 11 10.27 2.25 -4.38
N GLN A 12 9.40 2.10 -3.40
CA GLN A 12 9.77 1.43 -2.18
C GLN A 12 9.53 -0.07 -2.28
N ASN A 13 8.82 -0.50 -3.28
CA ASN A 13 8.54 -1.92 -3.48
C ASN A 13 7.92 -2.61 -2.29
N PHE A 14 7.00 -1.94 -1.63
CA PHE A 14 6.30 -2.56 -0.52
C PHE A 14 5.29 -3.55 -1.09
N GLU A 15 5.29 -4.74 -0.58
CA GLU A 15 4.33 -5.73 -1.03
C GLU A 15 4.15 -6.81 0.01
N PHE A 16 3.08 -7.54 -0.06
CA PHE A 16 2.84 -8.65 0.83
C PHE A 16 1.98 -9.69 0.10
N SER A 17 1.96 -10.90 0.61
CA SER A 17 1.21 -11.96 -0.02
C SER A 17 0.00 -12.29 0.82
N GLN A 18 -1.10 -12.61 0.18
CA GLN A 18 -2.25 -13.08 0.92
C GLN A 18 -2.94 -14.09 0.03
N LYS A 19 -3.20 -15.26 0.55
CA LYS A 19 -3.76 -16.35 -0.21
C LYS A 19 -2.86 -16.63 -1.39
N ASP A 20 -3.35 -16.60 -2.57
CA ASP A 20 -2.53 -16.87 -3.72
C ASP A 20 -2.11 -15.62 -4.44
N GLU A 21 -2.29 -14.49 -3.82
CA GLU A 21 -2.04 -13.23 -4.49
C GLU A 21 -0.92 -12.44 -3.86
N THR A 22 -0.24 -11.65 -4.65
CA THR A 22 0.75 -10.72 -4.15
C THR A 22 0.14 -9.33 -4.31
N ILE A 23 0.15 -8.57 -3.24
CA ILE A 23 -0.42 -7.23 -3.22
C ILE A 23 0.72 -6.24 -3.16
N LYS A 24 0.82 -5.40 -4.18
CA LYS A 24 1.88 -4.43 -4.23
C LYS A 24 1.32 -3.05 -3.95
N LEU A 25 1.93 -2.31 -3.05
CA LEU A 25 1.43 -1.00 -2.67
C LEU A 25 1.92 0.04 -3.66
N LEU A 26 1.02 0.81 -4.20
CA LEU A 26 1.37 1.81 -5.19
C LEU A 26 1.41 3.20 -4.59
N SER A 27 0.43 3.54 -3.79
CA SER A 27 0.43 4.85 -3.15
C SER A 27 -0.44 4.82 -1.90
N PHE A 28 -0.25 5.77 -1.04
CA PHE A 28 -0.96 5.85 0.22
C PHE A 28 -1.59 7.23 0.34
N ASP A 29 -2.90 7.28 0.49
CA ASP A 29 -3.61 8.53 0.66
C ASP A 29 -3.79 8.74 2.16
N LYS A 30 -3.02 9.62 2.75
CA LYS A 30 -3.07 9.85 4.16
C LYS A 30 -4.36 10.47 4.62
N GLU A 31 -4.98 11.21 3.77
CA GLU A 31 -6.21 11.86 4.14
C GLU A 31 -7.33 10.86 4.30
N LYS A 32 -7.42 9.92 3.42
CA LYS A 32 -8.47 8.92 3.48
C LYS A 32 -8.01 7.65 4.17
N MET A 33 -6.74 7.55 4.52
CA MET A 33 -6.15 6.36 5.12
C MET A 33 -6.43 5.14 4.26
N SER A 34 -6.25 5.30 2.96
CA SER A 34 -6.45 4.21 2.05
C SER A 34 -5.25 4.11 1.11
N LEU A 35 -5.12 2.98 0.45
CA LEU A 35 -4.00 2.74 -0.43
C LEU A 35 -4.47 2.27 -1.78
N GLU A 36 -3.66 2.60 -2.79
CA GLU A 36 -3.89 2.08 -4.11
C GLU A 36 -2.96 0.91 -4.22
N ILE A 37 -3.43 -0.20 -4.69
CA ILE A 37 -2.63 -1.40 -4.77
C ILE A 37 -2.77 -2.06 -6.13
N ALA A 38 -1.84 -2.92 -6.44
CA ALA A 38 -1.91 -3.74 -7.64
C ALA A 38 -1.91 -5.19 -7.17
N ILE A 39 -2.76 -5.99 -7.73
CA ILE A 39 -2.89 -7.39 -7.36
C ILE A 39 -2.26 -8.25 -8.45
N PHE A 40 -1.38 -9.14 -8.03
CA PHE A 40 -0.72 -10.06 -8.95
C PHE A 40 -1.02 -11.48 -8.52
N LYS A 41 -1.09 -12.37 -9.49
CA LYS A 41 -1.30 -13.77 -9.20
C LYS A 41 -0.37 -14.55 -10.09
N ASN A 42 0.45 -15.42 -9.53
CA ASN A 42 1.44 -16.17 -10.27
C ASN A 42 2.36 -15.21 -11.03
N LYS A 43 2.68 -14.10 -10.39
CA LYS A 43 3.55 -13.11 -10.96
C LYS A 43 2.97 -12.38 -12.16
N GLU A 44 1.67 -12.53 -12.37
CA GLU A 44 1.02 -11.81 -13.44
C GLU A 44 0.07 -10.79 -12.87
N PHE A 45 0.07 -9.61 -13.45
CA PHE A 45 -0.81 -8.55 -12.99
C PHE A 45 -2.26 -8.93 -13.21
N VAL A 46 -3.09 -8.77 -12.21
CA VAL A 46 -4.49 -9.08 -12.31
C VAL A 46 -5.30 -7.79 -12.44
N LYS A 47 -5.17 -6.90 -11.49
CA LYS A 47 -5.93 -5.67 -11.53
C LYS A 47 -5.44 -4.69 -10.48
N ASN A 48 -5.87 -3.45 -10.58
CA ASN A 48 -5.60 -2.47 -9.55
C ASN A 48 -6.79 -2.48 -8.61
N SER A 49 -6.56 -2.12 -7.38
CA SER A 49 -7.63 -2.08 -6.41
C SER A 49 -7.23 -1.09 -5.32
N SER A 50 -7.95 -1.08 -4.22
CA SER A 50 -7.58 -0.22 -3.12
C SER A 50 -7.92 -0.94 -1.83
N MET A 51 -7.33 -0.49 -0.75
CA MET A 51 -7.63 -1.09 0.54
C MET A 51 -7.39 -0.04 1.61
N VAL A 52 -8.01 -0.25 2.76
CA VAL A 52 -7.82 0.70 3.85
C VAL A 52 -6.55 0.37 4.59
N PHE A 53 -5.91 1.39 5.09
CA PHE A 53 -4.64 1.25 5.78
C PHE A 53 -4.74 0.24 6.93
N ALA A 54 -5.83 0.22 7.62
CA ALA A 54 -6.01 -0.67 8.77
C ALA A 54 -5.91 -2.15 8.42
N HIS A 55 -6.11 -2.49 7.16
CA HIS A 55 -6.05 -3.88 6.75
C HIS A 55 -4.63 -4.35 6.42
N LEU A 56 -3.67 -3.48 6.47
CA LEU A 56 -2.30 -3.88 6.17
C LEU A 56 -1.70 -4.74 7.26
N PRO A 57 -0.75 -5.61 6.92
CA PRO A 57 -0.02 -6.36 7.94
C PRO A 57 0.72 -5.39 8.84
N LYS A 58 0.91 -5.75 10.10
CA LYS A 58 1.58 -4.94 11.03
C LYS A 58 2.92 -4.43 10.55
N SER A 59 3.71 -5.25 9.92
CA SER A 59 5.04 -4.82 9.47
C SER A 59 4.95 -3.69 8.48
N LEU A 60 3.97 -3.72 7.59
CA LEU A 60 3.84 -2.66 6.61
C LEU A 60 3.24 -1.41 7.23
N LYS A 61 2.34 -1.59 8.20
CA LYS A 61 1.79 -0.44 8.88
C LYS A 61 2.90 0.33 9.56
N ALA A 62 3.83 -0.36 10.17
CA ALA A 62 4.92 0.30 10.87
C ALA A 62 5.79 1.08 9.91
N LYS A 63 6.00 0.54 8.71
CA LYS A 63 6.85 1.22 7.75
C LYS A 63 6.20 2.45 7.16
N LEU A 64 4.89 2.42 7.04
CA LEU A 64 4.20 3.53 6.43
C LEU A 64 3.72 4.59 7.41
N ASN A 65 3.59 4.23 8.67
CA ASN A 65 3.05 5.15 9.65
C ASN A 65 4.09 6.15 10.07
N PRO A 66 4.01 7.37 9.65
CA PRO A 66 5.03 8.36 9.94
C PRO A 66 5.06 8.74 11.39
N LYS A 67 4.03 8.45 12.14
CA LYS A 67 4.03 8.83 13.44
C LYS A 67 4.68 7.88 14.28
N THR A 68 5.02 6.81 13.84
CA THR A 68 5.62 5.92 14.68
C THR A 68 6.90 6.35 15.08
N LYS A 69 7.33 6.75 15.25
CA LYS A 69 8.41 7.06 15.58
C LYS A 69 8.81 7.07 16.39
N SER A 70 8.76 7.00 16.56
CA SER A 70 9.01 6.98 17.08
C SER A 70 9.30 6.94 17.49
#